data_47f391a896ca2cb8d0581ac6fb365f9c
#
_entry.id   47f391a896ca2cb8d0581ac6fb365f9c
#
_cell.length_a   1.000
_cell.length_b   1.000
_cell.length_c   1.000
_cell.angle_alpha   90.00
_cell.angle_beta   90.00
_cell.angle_gamma   90.00
#
_symmetry.space_group_name_H-M   'P 1'
#
loop_
_entity.id
_entity.type
_entity.pdbx_description
1 polymer ?
#
loop_
_entity_poly.entity_id
_entity_poly.type
_entity_poly.pdbx_seq_one_letter_code
_entity_poly.pdbx_strand_id
1 'polypeptide(L)'
;MGSRNKPIIRCARKAGSWYEGQPDILDQQLTQWLEQAGPPEFGPAKAIISPHAGYEHCGSCAAYAYKEIGPEVSRIFILGPSHRVRLNGVALSPASIYETPLGNLTIDRDVYNELYATDMFEEMSLQTDENEHSIELQLPFIVKAMSKRTEPYKIVPMMVGSIRPEKEAAYGKILAKYLADPENMFVISSDFCHWGHRFDYQFYEKSWGKIYQSIERLDKLGMKSIKDLKLDSFVSYLKEYGNTICGRHPIAVMIAAVEYLNSENKTQNQNYQIKFLNYAQSSRCQHMYDSSVSYTAASLKDVKDAHVGPINDVADC
;
A
#
# COMPACT_ATOMS: atom_id res chain seq x y z
N MET A 1 15.57 38.66 8.37
CA MET A 1 15.79 37.51 9.29
C MET A 1 14.53 36.67 9.26
N GLY A 2 14.50 35.64 8.43
CA GLY A 2 13.35 34.77 8.32
C GLY A 2 13.22 33.91 9.59
N SER A 3 12.08 34.00 10.27
CA SER A 3 11.68 33.06 11.32
C SER A 3 11.73 31.67 10.72
N ARG A 4 12.74 30.86 11.08
CA ARG A 4 12.71 29.43 10.79
C ARG A 4 11.57 28.84 11.61
N ASN A 5 10.40 28.66 10.99
CA ASN A 5 9.32 27.90 11.62
C ASN A 5 9.91 26.55 12.03
N LYS A 6 9.70 26.17 13.30
CA LYS A 6 10.10 24.84 13.78
C LYS A 6 9.41 23.76 12.89
N PRO A 7 10.11 22.67 12.57
CA PRO A 7 9.48 21.59 11.81
C PRO A 7 8.28 21.04 12.57
N ILE A 8 7.18 20.83 11.87
CA ILE A 8 6.01 20.12 12.41
C ILE A 8 6.34 18.63 12.32
N ILE A 9 6.27 17.95 13.45
CA ILE A 9 6.64 16.54 13.58
C ILE A 9 5.38 15.73 13.88
N ARG A 10 5.13 14.69 13.09
CA ARG A 10 4.13 13.66 13.36
C ARG A 10 4.75 12.58 14.22
N CYS A 11 4.21 12.37 15.41
CA CYS A 11 4.69 11.36 16.33
C CYS A 11 4.27 9.95 15.93
N ALA A 12 5.09 8.96 16.29
CA ALA A 12 4.83 7.53 16.10
C ALA A 12 3.80 7.00 17.12
N ARG A 13 2.52 7.30 16.95
CA ARG A 13 1.44 7.02 17.91
C ARG A 13 1.10 5.55 18.08
N LYS A 14 1.48 4.69 17.13
CA LYS A 14 1.19 3.25 17.16
C LYS A 14 2.39 2.42 17.68
N ALA A 15 3.55 3.06 17.87
CA ALA A 15 4.73 2.42 18.47
C ALA A 15 4.41 1.93 19.88
N GLY A 16 4.84 0.72 20.23
CA GLY A 16 4.56 0.06 21.50
C GLY A 16 3.12 -0.49 21.64
N SER A 17 2.28 -0.40 20.59
CA SER A 17 0.91 -0.93 20.64
C SER A 17 0.52 -1.74 19.39
N TRP A 18 0.78 -1.25 18.18
CA TRP A 18 0.53 -1.97 16.93
C TRP A 18 1.80 -2.58 16.34
N TYR A 19 2.93 -2.06 16.74
CA TYR A 19 4.26 -2.57 16.44
C TYR A 19 5.21 -2.24 17.61
N GLU A 20 6.35 -2.92 17.65
CA GLU A 20 7.33 -2.77 18.73
C GLU A 20 7.87 -1.32 18.79
N GLY A 21 7.89 -0.76 20.01
CA GLY A 21 8.36 0.61 20.26
C GLY A 21 9.85 0.72 20.53
N GLN A 22 10.51 -0.38 20.89
CA GLN A 22 11.95 -0.40 21.17
C GLN A 22 12.73 -0.57 19.84
N PRO A 23 13.61 0.36 19.48
CA PRO A 23 14.29 0.36 18.16
C PRO A 23 15.01 -0.95 17.84
N ASP A 24 15.81 -1.46 18.77
CA ASP A 24 16.63 -2.65 18.53
C ASP A 24 15.78 -3.91 18.33
N ILE A 25 14.69 -4.04 19.11
CA ILE A 25 13.78 -5.18 19.00
C ILE A 25 12.99 -5.10 17.69
N LEU A 26 12.49 -3.90 17.34
CA LEU A 26 11.79 -3.68 16.09
C LEU A 26 12.70 -3.96 14.89
N ASP A 27 13.94 -3.47 14.91
CA ASP A 27 14.91 -3.71 13.83
C ASP A 27 15.19 -5.20 13.65
N GLN A 28 15.38 -5.94 14.73
CA GLN A 28 15.60 -7.38 14.70
C GLN A 28 14.37 -8.12 14.14
N GLN A 29 13.17 -7.74 14.55
CA GLN A 29 11.92 -8.34 14.08
C GLN A 29 11.74 -8.14 12.56
N LEU A 30 11.95 -6.91 12.07
CA LEU A 30 11.85 -6.60 10.64
C LEU A 30 12.94 -7.32 9.83
N THR A 31 14.16 -7.40 10.36
CA THR A 31 15.26 -8.16 9.74
C THR A 31 14.87 -9.62 9.54
N GLN A 32 14.37 -10.26 10.60
CA GLN A 32 13.96 -11.67 10.55
C GLN A 32 12.87 -11.91 9.50
N TRP A 33 11.86 -11.05 9.41
CA TRP A 33 10.79 -11.22 8.40
C TRP A 33 11.28 -10.99 6.97
N LEU A 34 12.15 -10.00 6.76
CA LEU A 34 12.75 -9.74 5.43
C LEU A 34 13.66 -10.89 4.99
N GLU A 35 14.45 -11.47 5.91
CA GLU A 35 15.26 -12.66 5.63
C GLU A 35 14.40 -13.88 5.31
N GLN A 36 13.31 -14.10 6.04
CA GLN A 36 12.35 -15.18 5.77
C GLN A 36 11.64 -15.00 4.43
N ALA A 37 11.33 -13.77 4.04
CA ALA A 37 10.75 -13.49 2.73
C ALA A 37 11.74 -13.76 1.57
N GLY A 38 13.04 -13.80 1.85
CA GLY A 38 14.09 -14.09 0.88
C GLY A 38 14.40 -12.92 -0.07
N PRO A 39 15.15 -13.16 -1.14
CA PRO A 39 15.52 -12.13 -2.10
C PRO A 39 14.32 -11.60 -2.90
N PRO A 40 14.46 -10.44 -3.57
CA PRO A 40 13.45 -9.95 -4.50
C PRO A 40 13.12 -10.97 -5.59
N GLU A 41 11.83 -11.09 -5.92
CA GLU A 41 11.33 -12.02 -6.93
C GLU A 41 10.69 -11.31 -8.13
N PHE A 42 10.17 -10.12 -7.90
CA PHE A 42 9.41 -9.37 -8.91
C PHE A 42 9.69 -7.85 -8.81
N GLY A 43 10.94 -7.49 -8.47
CA GLY A 43 11.42 -6.11 -8.41
C GLY A 43 12.26 -5.73 -9.63
N PRO A 44 12.75 -4.49 -9.66
CA PRO A 44 12.43 -3.40 -8.72
C PRO A 44 10.96 -2.95 -8.85
N ALA A 45 10.31 -2.73 -7.71
CA ALA A 45 8.92 -2.37 -7.68
C ALA A 45 8.69 -0.89 -8.03
N LYS A 46 7.67 -0.61 -8.85
CA LYS A 46 7.09 0.72 -9.05
C LYS A 46 6.02 1.03 -8.01
N ALA A 47 5.30 0.00 -7.58
CA ALA A 47 4.38 0.06 -6.46
C ALA A 47 4.36 -1.28 -5.72
N ILE A 48 4.06 -1.23 -4.43
CA ILE A 48 3.75 -2.42 -3.64
C ILE A 48 2.37 -2.25 -2.99
N ILE A 49 1.67 -3.39 -2.78
CA ILE A 49 0.53 -3.46 -1.87
C ILE A 49 1.02 -4.15 -0.61
N SER A 50 0.79 -3.52 0.55
CA SER A 50 1.23 -4.01 1.86
C SER A 50 0.14 -3.84 2.90
N PRO A 51 -0.06 -4.83 3.81
CA PRO A 51 -1.04 -4.73 4.87
C PRO A 51 -0.65 -3.72 5.96
N HIS A 52 -1.64 -3.32 6.79
CA HIS A 52 -1.44 -2.35 7.87
C HIS A 52 -2.12 -2.73 9.19
N ALA A 53 -2.42 -4.01 9.39
CA ALA A 53 -2.77 -4.53 10.71
C ALA A 53 -1.57 -4.47 11.67
N GLY A 54 -1.78 -4.82 12.95
CA GLY A 54 -0.67 -4.96 13.90
C GLY A 54 0.37 -5.95 13.40
N TYR A 55 1.63 -5.64 13.59
CA TYR A 55 2.77 -6.37 13.00
C TYR A 55 2.82 -7.85 13.37
N GLU A 56 2.35 -8.22 14.58
CA GLU A 56 2.25 -9.62 14.99
C GLU A 56 1.36 -10.47 14.06
N HIS A 57 0.39 -9.82 13.38
CA HIS A 57 -0.54 -10.47 12.47
C HIS A 57 -0.08 -10.42 11.01
N CYS A 58 0.45 -9.30 10.57
CA CYS A 58 0.69 -9.06 9.14
C CYS A 58 2.16 -8.81 8.76
N GLY A 59 3.07 -8.60 9.73
CA GLY A 59 4.44 -8.19 9.45
C GLY A 59 5.20 -9.19 8.57
N SER A 60 5.05 -10.49 8.81
CA SER A 60 5.67 -11.52 7.97
C SER A 60 5.15 -11.50 6.52
N CYS A 61 3.86 -11.17 6.31
CA CYS A 61 3.28 -10.99 4.98
C CYS A 61 3.79 -9.71 4.33
N ALA A 62 3.82 -8.59 5.06
CA ALA A 62 4.30 -7.30 4.57
C ALA A 62 5.74 -7.38 4.01
N ALA A 63 6.62 -8.14 4.65
CA ALA A 63 8.02 -8.30 4.25
C ALA A 63 8.18 -8.74 2.78
N TYR A 64 7.26 -9.55 2.25
CA TYR A 64 7.27 -9.96 0.85
C TYR A 64 7.06 -8.81 -0.13
N ALA A 65 6.38 -7.75 0.27
CA ALA A 65 6.25 -6.54 -0.54
C ALA A 65 7.51 -5.66 -0.42
N TYR A 66 8.00 -5.47 0.80
CA TYR A 66 9.12 -4.55 1.06
C TYR A 66 10.47 -5.04 0.52
N LYS A 67 10.67 -6.36 0.37
CA LYS A 67 11.88 -6.90 -0.28
C LYS A 67 12.04 -6.49 -1.75
N GLU A 68 10.95 -6.07 -2.40
CA GLU A 68 10.93 -5.70 -3.82
C GLU A 68 11.37 -4.24 -4.07
N ILE A 69 11.67 -3.45 -3.03
CA ILE A 69 12.14 -2.07 -3.18
C ILE A 69 13.52 -2.04 -3.82
N GLY A 70 13.64 -1.29 -4.92
CA GLY A 70 14.90 -1.10 -5.63
C GLY A 70 15.82 -0.06 -4.97
N PRO A 71 17.13 -0.15 -5.21
CA PRO A 71 18.13 0.77 -4.64
C PRO A 71 18.04 2.21 -5.21
N GLU A 72 17.42 2.37 -6.39
CA GLU A 72 17.31 3.68 -7.08
C GLU A 72 16.25 4.59 -6.45
N VAL A 73 15.36 4.05 -5.63
CA VAL A 73 14.22 4.79 -5.07
C VAL A 73 14.70 5.92 -4.18
N SER A 74 14.39 7.16 -4.55
CA SER A 74 14.68 8.38 -3.79
C SER A 74 13.44 9.05 -3.22
N ARG A 75 12.23 8.64 -3.67
CA ARG A 75 10.96 9.17 -3.18
C ARG A 75 9.90 8.08 -3.10
N ILE A 76 9.21 8.02 -1.96
CA ILE A 76 8.20 7.00 -1.67
C ILE A 76 6.85 7.66 -1.41
N PHE A 77 5.90 7.44 -2.32
CA PHE A 77 4.51 7.82 -2.18
C PHE A 77 3.78 6.77 -1.34
N ILE A 78 3.07 7.18 -0.30
CA ILE A 78 2.36 6.26 0.59
C ILE A 78 0.87 6.61 0.56
N LEU A 79 0.05 5.74 0.00
CA LEU A 79 -1.39 5.90 -0.06
C LEU A 79 -2.05 4.99 0.97
N GLY A 80 -2.64 5.58 2.00
CA GLY A 80 -3.35 4.84 3.04
C GLY A 80 -4.83 5.26 3.14
N PRO A 81 -5.75 4.31 3.39
CA PRO A 81 -7.17 4.64 3.58
C PRO A 81 -7.40 5.38 4.89
N SER A 82 -8.38 6.30 4.90
CA SER A 82 -8.85 6.97 6.10
C SER A 82 -9.84 6.10 6.86
N HIS A 83 -9.50 5.69 8.10
CA HIS A 83 -10.37 4.90 8.97
C HIS A 83 -11.06 5.73 10.06
N ARG A 84 -10.52 6.90 10.38
CA ARG A 84 -10.94 7.71 11.54
C ARG A 84 -11.79 8.92 11.19
N VAL A 85 -11.60 9.46 9.99
CA VAL A 85 -12.34 10.64 9.54
C VAL A 85 -12.93 10.40 8.16
N ARG A 86 -14.08 10.98 7.89
CA ARG A 86 -14.70 10.93 6.57
C ARG A 86 -14.04 11.98 5.67
N LEU A 87 -13.33 11.54 4.65
CA LEU A 87 -12.76 12.38 3.59
C LEU A 87 -13.45 12.08 2.27
N ASN A 88 -13.73 13.11 1.49
CA ASN A 88 -14.29 12.99 0.13
C ASN A 88 -13.24 13.18 -0.97
N GLY A 89 -11.97 13.12 -0.61
CA GLY A 89 -10.80 13.36 -1.47
C GLY A 89 -9.56 12.71 -0.89
N VAL A 90 -8.42 13.30 -1.18
CA VAL A 90 -7.11 12.90 -0.66
C VAL A 90 -6.54 14.05 0.17
N ALA A 91 -6.13 13.74 1.40
CA ALA A 91 -5.57 14.72 2.32
C ALA A 91 -4.05 14.50 2.53
N LEU A 92 -3.33 15.61 2.63
CA LEU A 92 -1.90 15.68 2.86
C LEU A 92 -1.60 16.12 4.28
N SER A 93 -0.46 15.70 4.83
CA SER A 93 -0.03 16.03 6.18
C SER A 93 0.48 17.47 6.29
N PRO A 94 0.19 18.20 7.38
CA PRO A 94 0.84 19.47 7.69
C PRO A 94 2.28 19.29 8.16
N ALA A 95 2.69 18.06 8.54
CA ALA A 95 4.02 17.78 9.06
C ALA A 95 5.11 17.92 7.99
N SER A 96 6.33 18.09 8.43
CA SER A 96 7.54 18.04 7.60
C SER A 96 8.38 16.80 7.90
N ILE A 97 8.15 16.18 9.06
CA ILE A 97 8.86 15.00 9.54
C ILE A 97 7.85 14.00 10.11
N TYR A 98 8.02 12.73 9.79
CA TYR A 98 7.35 11.61 10.44
C TYR A 98 8.37 10.84 11.28
N GLU A 99 8.07 10.68 12.58
CA GLU A 99 8.89 9.89 13.49
C GLU A 99 8.60 8.40 13.35
N THR A 100 9.66 7.59 13.48
CA THR A 100 9.57 6.15 13.73
C THR A 100 10.63 5.76 14.77
N PRO A 101 10.48 4.63 15.47
CA PRO A 101 11.54 4.15 16.36
C PRO A 101 12.88 3.89 15.66
N LEU A 102 12.87 3.65 14.35
CA LEU A 102 14.08 3.34 13.56
C LEU A 102 14.71 4.56 12.89
N GLY A 103 14.08 5.73 12.98
CA GLY A 103 14.56 6.97 12.38
C GLY A 103 13.44 7.82 11.80
N ASN A 104 13.75 9.05 11.49
CA ASN A 104 12.81 10.05 11.01
C ASN A 104 12.75 10.06 9.48
N LEU A 105 11.56 10.25 8.94
CA LEU A 105 11.29 10.38 7.52
C LEU A 105 10.90 11.80 7.17
N THR A 106 11.57 12.36 6.16
CA THR A 106 11.30 13.73 5.69
C THR A 106 10.24 13.72 4.59
N ILE A 107 9.23 14.59 4.72
CA ILE A 107 8.21 14.77 3.69
C ILE A 107 8.76 15.64 2.55
N ASP A 108 8.46 15.25 1.31
CA ASP A 108 8.74 16.05 0.12
C ASP A 108 7.74 17.20 -0.03
N ARG A 109 8.09 18.35 0.55
CA ARG A 109 7.23 19.55 0.51
C ARG A 109 7.11 20.14 -0.91
N ASP A 110 8.08 19.93 -1.77
CA ASP A 110 8.05 20.42 -3.15
C ASP A 110 6.96 19.67 -3.92
N VAL A 111 6.89 18.34 -3.79
CA VAL A 111 5.81 17.53 -4.34
C VAL A 111 4.46 17.91 -3.73
N TYR A 112 4.38 18.16 -2.43
CA TYR A 112 3.14 18.63 -1.81
C TYR A 112 2.65 19.95 -2.41
N ASN A 113 3.54 20.91 -2.67
CA ASN A 113 3.18 22.16 -3.32
C ASN A 113 2.64 21.94 -4.75
N GLU A 114 3.24 21.01 -5.51
CA GLU A 114 2.73 20.63 -6.82
C GLU A 114 1.33 19.99 -6.74
N LEU A 115 1.10 19.14 -5.74
CA LEU A 115 -0.21 18.50 -5.54
C LEU A 115 -1.27 19.51 -5.11
N TYR A 116 -0.97 20.42 -4.18
CA TYR A 116 -1.88 21.50 -3.79
C TYR A 116 -2.24 22.41 -4.98
N ALA A 117 -1.30 22.68 -5.87
CA ALA A 117 -1.55 23.49 -7.07
C ALA A 117 -2.57 22.88 -8.05
N THR A 118 -2.95 21.63 -7.87
CA THR A 118 -4.02 20.98 -8.66
C THR A 118 -5.42 21.23 -8.12
N ASP A 119 -5.56 21.85 -6.95
CA ASP A 119 -6.82 22.06 -6.21
C ASP A 119 -7.59 20.76 -5.89
N MET A 120 -6.92 19.62 -6.01
CA MET A 120 -7.53 18.30 -5.75
C MET A 120 -7.20 17.74 -4.37
N PHE A 121 -6.19 18.28 -3.70
CA PHE A 121 -5.71 17.80 -2.41
C PHE A 121 -6.01 18.80 -1.31
N GLU A 122 -6.43 18.29 -0.15
CA GLU A 122 -6.70 19.09 1.04
C GLU A 122 -5.64 18.85 2.13
N GLU A 123 -5.45 19.80 3.06
CA GLU A 123 -4.59 19.58 4.21
C GLU A 123 -5.41 19.02 5.37
N MET A 124 -4.95 17.93 5.99
CA MET A 124 -5.53 17.43 7.23
C MET A 124 -4.90 18.09 8.46
N SER A 125 -5.57 18.01 9.60
CA SER A 125 -4.94 18.42 10.87
C SER A 125 -3.88 17.39 11.29
N LEU A 126 -2.85 17.82 12.04
CA LEU A 126 -1.85 16.92 12.61
C LEU A 126 -2.49 15.84 13.50
N GLN A 127 -3.55 16.19 14.24
CA GLN A 127 -4.28 15.25 15.09
C GLN A 127 -4.98 14.17 14.24
N THR A 128 -5.57 14.53 13.09
CA THR A 128 -6.17 13.58 12.16
C THR A 128 -5.13 12.62 11.63
N ASP A 129 -3.98 13.13 11.25
CA ASP A 129 -2.85 12.36 10.75
C ASP A 129 -2.32 11.37 11.82
N GLU A 130 -2.06 11.83 13.04
CA GLU A 130 -1.57 11.01 14.14
C GLU A 130 -2.57 9.94 14.63
N ASN A 131 -3.86 10.18 14.47
CA ASN A 131 -4.90 9.22 14.84
C ASN A 131 -5.03 8.07 13.83
N GLU A 132 -4.66 8.29 12.57
CA GLU A 132 -4.69 7.27 11.53
C GLU A 132 -3.49 6.34 11.64
N HIS A 133 -3.70 5.07 11.30
CA HIS A 133 -2.68 4.02 11.39
C HIS A 133 -2.21 3.49 10.02
N SER A 134 -3.06 3.57 8.99
CA SER A 134 -2.80 2.95 7.68
C SER A 134 -1.49 3.39 7.02
N ILE A 135 -1.09 4.66 7.22
CA ILE A 135 0.19 5.20 6.74
C ILE A 135 1.30 4.85 7.72
N GLU A 136 1.07 5.04 9.04
CA GLU A 136 2.09 4.82 10.06
C GLU A 136 2.66 3.40 10.04
N LEU A 137 1.81 2.38 9.85
CA LEU A 137 2.23 0.97 9.84
C LEU A 137 3.15 0.63 8.65
N GLN A 138 3.26 1.49 7.65
CA GLN A 138 4.19 1.33 6.54
C GLN A 138 5.59 1.87 6.87
N LEU A 139 5.69 2.87 7.77
CA LEU A 139 6.90 3.65 7.96
C LEU A 139 8.10 2.85 8.48
N PRO A 140 7.98 1.98 9.51
CA PRO A 140 9.12 1.21 10.00
C PRO A 140 9.70 0.27 8.95
N PHE A 141 8.85 -0.37 8.13
CA PHE A 141 9.30 -1.19 7.01
C PHE A 141 10.03 -0.36 5.95
N ILE A 142 9.55 0.86 5.65
CA ILE A 142 10.23 1.77 4.72
C ILE A 142 11.63 2.09 5.23
N VAL A 143 11.76 2.53 6.51
CA VAL A 143 13.07 2.83 7.10
C VAL A 143 13.98 1.61 7.02
N LYS A 144 13.48 0.42 7.34
CA LYS A 144 14.27 -0.82 7.32
C LYS A 144 14.69 -1.21 5.90
N ALA A 145 13.78 -1.19 4.94
CA ALA A 145 14.08 -1.54 3.55
C ALA A 145 15.10 -0.57 2.92
N MET A 146 15.02 0.72 3.30
CA MET A 146 15.92 1.77 2.81
C MET A 146 17.22 1.91 3.62
N SER A 147 17.43 1.09 4.66
CA SER A 147 18.58 1.22 5.59
C SER A 147 19.96 1.07 4.94
N LYS A 148 20.04 0.40 3.80
CA LYS A 148 21.30 0.22 3.04
C LYS A 148 21.59 1.39 2.09
N ARG A 149 20.64 2.31 1.92
CA ARG A 149 20.82 3.48 1.06
C ARG A 149 21.64 4.54 1.81
N THR A 150 22.64 5.09 1.15
CA THR A 150 23.47 6.18 1.67
C THR A 150 22.94 7.56 1.30
N GLU A 151 22.25 7.64 0.15
CA GLU A 151 21.69 8.90 -0.33
C GLU A 151 20.35 9.21 0.35
N PRO A 152 20.04 10.47 0.64
CA PRO A 152 18.76 10.89 1.23
C PRO A 152 17.57 10.46 0.36
N TYR A 153 16.47 10.11 1.01
CA TYR A 153 15.18 9.90 0.35
C TYR A 153 14.07 10.63 1.11
N LYS A 154 12.96 10.85 0.44
CA LYS A 154 11.81 11.55 0.99
C LYS A 154 10.54 10.71 0.86
N ILE A 155 9.53 11.04 1.66
CA ILE A 155 8.22 10.41 1.60
C ILE A 155 7.14 11.41 1.17
N VAL A 156 6.07 10.89 0.55
CA VAL A 156 4.89 11.65 0.14
C VAL A 156 3.64 10.91 0.67
N PRO A 157 3.33 11.01 1.98
CA PRO A 157 2.16 10.36 2.56
C PRO A 157 0.87 11.05 2.13
N MET A 158 -0.15 10.24 1.77
CA MET A 158 -1.45 10.67 1.31
C MET A 158 -2.55 9.82 1.97
N MET A 159 -3.46 10.47 2.68
CA MET A 159 -4.64 9.84 3.28
C MET A 159 -5.79 9.87 2.27
N VAL A 160 -6.21 8.71 1.81
CA VAL A 160 -7.25 8.57 0.79
C VAL A 160 -8.60 8.29 1.46
N GLY A 161 -9.57 9.12 1.19
CA GLY A 161 -10.94 8.97 1.69
C GLY A 161 -11.79 8.01 0.88
N SER A 162 -13.09 7.95 1.21
CA SER A 162 -14.08 7.22 0.41
C SER A 162 -14.46 8.07 -0.80
N ILE A 163 -13.92 7.74 -1.94
CA ILE A 163 -14.09 8.48 -3.20
C ILE A 163 -14.76 7.62 -4.27
N ARG A 164 -15.38 8.29 -5.25
CA ARG A 164 -16.04 7.59 -6.37
C ARG A 164 -15.04 7.24 -7.47
N PRO A 165 -15.34 6.26 -8.35
CA PRO A 165 -14.45 5.85 -9.42
C PRO A 165 -13.95 7.01 -10.32
N GLU A 166 -14.80 8.02 -10.57
CA GLU A 166 -14.40 9.20 -11.36
C GLU A 166 -13.30 10.02 -10.67
N LYS A 167 -13.37 10.11 -9.32
CA LYS A 167 -12.30 10.76 -8.54
C LYS A 167 -11.05 9.88 -8.45
N GLU A 168 -11.20 8.55 -8.33
CA GLU A 168 -10.09 7.61 -8.38
C GLU A 168 -9.31 7.76 -9.69
N ALA A 169 -10.02 7.85 -10.82
CA ALA A 169 -9.44 8.10 -12.14
C ALA A 169 -8.72 9.47 -12.22
N ALA A 170 -9.33 10.52 -11.64
CA ALA A 170 -8.73 11.85 -11.64
C ALA A 170 -7.43 11.91 -10.82
N TYR A 171 -7.41 11.32 -9.61
CA TYR A 171 -6.20 11.19 -8.79
C TYR A 171 -5.14 10.31 -9.48
N GLY A 172 -5.56 9.20 -10.08
CA GLY A 172 -4.67 8.33 -10.86
C GLY A 172 -3.97 9.08 -11.98
N LYS A 173 -4.70 9.91 -12.75
CA LYS A 173 -4.14 10.76 -13.80
C LYS A 173 -3.08 11.74 -13.26
N ILE A 174 -3.35 12.39 -12.11
CA ILE A 174 -2.39 13.32 -11.48
C ILE A 174 -1.13 12.58 -11.04
N LEU A 175 -1.28 11.40 -10.44
CA LEU A 175 -0.18 10.63 -9.88
C LEU A 175 0.60 9.83 -10.93
N ALA A 176 0.07 9.67 -12.14
CA ALA A 176 0.68 8.88 -13.21
C ALA A 176 2.10 9.37 -13.57
N LYS A 177 2.33 10.68 -13.63
CA LYS A 177 3.67 11.24 -13.92
C LYS A 177 4.72 10.80 -12.89
N TYR A 178 4.31 10.70 -11.60
CA TYR A 178 5.22 10.25 -10.55
C TYR A 178 5.42 8.74 -10.58
N LEU A 179 4.41 7.96 -10.94
CA LEU A 179 4.54 6.51 -11.08
C LEU A 179 5.48 6.13 -12.24
N ALA A 180 5.48 6.92 -13.32
CA ALA A 180 6.36 6.73 -14.47
C ALA A 180 7.84 7.04 -14.15
N ASP A 181 8.12 7.91 -13.19
CA ASP A 181 9.47 8.31 -12.80
C ASP A 181 10.20 7.13 -12.13
N PRO A 182 11.39 6.70 -12.63
CA PRO A 182 12.14 5.56 -12.08
C PRO A 182 12.60 5.76 -10.63
N GLU A 183 12.80 6.97 -10.18
CA GLU A 183 13.23 7.27 -8.81
C GLU A 183 12.08 7.22 -7.79
N ASN A 184 10.84 7.12 -8.25
CA ASN A 184 9.68 7.07 -7.40
C ASN A 184 9.14 5.65 -7.24
N MET A 185 8.62 5.37 -6.04
CA MET A 185 7.92 4.15 -5.71
C MET A 185 6.65 4.46 -4.93
N PHE A 186 5.63 3.62 -5.07
CA PHE A 186 4.36 3.75 -4.37
C PHE A 186 4.17 2.60 -3.37
N VAL A 187 3.76 2.95 -2.15
CA VAL A 187 3.29 2.00 -1.13
C VAL A 187 1.78 2.16 -1.02
N ILE A 188 1.06 1.13 -1.41
CA ILE A 188 -0.41 1.08 -1.33
C ILE A 188 -0.76 0.26 -0.10
N SER A 189 -1.28 0.95 0.90
CA SER A 189 -1.59 0.37 2.21
C SER A 189 -2.98 -0.24 2.22
N SER A 190 -3.10 -1.56 2.39
CA SER A 190 -4.39 -2.25 2.40
C SER A 190 -4.34 -3.61 3.07
N ASP A 191 -5.23 -3.83 4.04
CA ASP A 191 -5.67 -5.18 4.38
C ASP A 191 -6.76 -5.62 3.39
N PHE A 192 -7.00 -6.94 3.28
CA PHE A 192 -8.02 -7.52 2.41
C PHE A 192 -9.30 -7.84 3.19
N CYS A 193 -9.94 -8.97 2.98
CA CYS A 193 -11.23 -9.27 3.57
C CYS A 193 -11.23 -9.16 5.10
N HIS A 194 -12.10 -8.33 5.65
CA HIS A 194 -12.44 -8.27 7.07
C HIS A 194 -13.73 -9.08 7.25
N TRP A 195 -13.62 -10.32 7.71
CA TRP A 195 -14.73 -11.25 7.81
C TRP A 195 -15.17 -11.47 9.26
N GLY A 196 -16.47 -11.51 9.48
CA GLY A 196 -17.08 -11.82 10.77
C GLY A 196 -18.07 -10.75 11.25
N HIS A 197 -18.86 -11.09 12.27
CA HIS A 197 -19.89 -10.21 12.85
C HIS A 197 -19.37 -8.81 13.21
N ARG A 198 -18.17 -8.73 13.78
CA ARG A 198 -17.57 -7.46 14.21
C ARG A 198 -17.25 -6.50 13.06
N PHE A 199 -17.25 -7.03 11.83
CA PHE A 199 -16.98 -6.25 10.61
C PHE A 199 -18.21 -6.05 9.74
N ASP A 200 -19.37 -6.55 10.21
CA ASP A 200 -20.65 -6.53 9.46
C ASP A 200 -20.53 -7.14 8.06
N TYR A 201 -19.67 -8.17 7.92
CA TYR A 201 -19.44 -8.86 6.65
C TYR A 201 -19.18 -10.35 6.87
N GLN A 202 -20.05 -11.20 6.31
CA GLN A 202 -19.99 -12.65 6.45
C GLN A 202 -20.33 -13.37 5.13
N PHE A 203 -19.75 -12.89 4.01
CA PHE A 203 -19.88 -13.59 2.74
C PHE A 203 -19.33 -15.02 2.87
N TYR A 204 -20.13 -16.00 2.52
CA TYR A 204 -19.75 -17.41 2.56
C TYR A 204 -20.40 -18.17 1.41
N GLU A 205 -19.61 -18.60 0.46
CA GLU A 205 -20.05 -19.50 -0.62
C GLU A 205 -19.67 -20.94 -0.25
N LYS A 206 -20.69 -21.73 0.11
CA LYS A 206 -20.51 -23.11 0.62
C LYS A 206 -19.86 -24.04 -0.39
N SER A 207 -20.08 -23.82 -1.68
CA SER A 207 -19.46 -24.61 -2.76
C SER A 207 -17.94 -24.42 -2.83
N TRP A 208 -17.40 -23.39 -2.18
CA TRP A 208 -15.97 -23.12 -2.12
C TRP A 208 -15.27 -23.82 -0.94
N GLY A 209 -15.99 -24.60 -0.14
CA GLY A 209 -15.46 -25.33 0.99
C GLY A 209 -15.76 -24.70 2.34
N LYS A 210 -14.81 -24.73 3.27
CA LYS A 210 -14.93 -24.13 4.61
C LYS A 210 -14.89 -22.60 4.53
N ILE A 211 -15.33 -21.91 5.61
CA ILE A 211 -15.40 -20.44 5.64
C ILE A 211 -14.06 -19.81 5.26
N TYR A 212 -12.93 -20.23 5.88
CA TYR A 212 -11.61 -19.67 5.56
C TYR A 212 -11.19 -19.92 4.10
N GLN A 213 -11.65 -21.01 3.48
CA GLN A 213 -11.38 -21.30 2.06
C GLN A 213 -12.23 -20.40 1.15
N SER A 214 -13.49 -20.13 1.58
CA SER A 214 -14.35 -19.18 0.89
C SER A 214 -13.78 -17.75 0.94
N ILE A 215 -13.25 -17.34 2.10
CA ILE A 215 -12.55 -16.06 2.26
C ILE A 215 -11.33 -15.99 1.32
N GLU A 216 -10.50 -17.02 1.32
CA GLU A 216 -9.31 -17.07 0.45
C GLU A 216 -9.67 -16.97 -1.03
N ARG A 217 -10.70 -17.70 -1.46
CA ARG A 217 -11.15 -17.66 -2.86
C ARG A 217 -11.74 -16.31 -3.22
N LEU A 218 -12.48 -15.69 -2.31
CA LEU A 218 -13.00 -14.33 -2.48
C LEU A 218 -11.83 -13.33 -2.69
N ASP A 219 -10.82 -13.38 -1.82
CA ASP A 219 -9.64 -12.50 -1.94
C ASP A 219 -8.86 -12.78 -3.23
N LYS A 220 -8.71 -14.06 -3.63
CA LYS A 220 -8.06 -14.42 -4.91
C LYS A 220 -8.79 -13.87 -6.14
N LEU A 221 -10.14 -13.80 -6.09
CA LEU A 221 -10.93 -13.12 -7.14
C LEU A 221 -10.62 -11.62 -7.16
N GLY A 222 -10.50 -10.98 -6.00
CA GLY A 222 -10.06 -9.59 -5.88
C GLY A 222 -8.64 -9.37 -6.43
N MET A 223 -7.70 -10.24 -6.06
CA MET A 223 -6.34 -10.21 -6.60
C MET A 223 -6.34 -10.34 -8.12
N LYS A 224 -7.18 -11.22 -8.69
CA LYS A 224 -7.31 -11.39 -10.14
C LYS A 224 -7.80 -10.11 -10.79
N SER A 225 -8.85 -9.46 -10.24
CA SER A 225 -9.36 -8.19 -10.78
C SER A 225 -8.36 -7.04 -10.70
N ILE A 226 -7.49 -7.03 -9.66
CA ILE A 226 -6.38 -6.07 -9.55
C ILE A 226 -5.30 -6.36 -10.60
N LYS A 227 -5.00 -7.65 -10.88
CA LYS A 227 -4.02 -8.05 -11.90
C LYS A 227 -4.38 -7.60 -13.31
N ASP A 228 -5.66 -7.40 -13.59
CA ASP A 228 -6.11 -6.85 -14.88
C ASP A 228 -5.64 -5.41 -15.12
N LEU A 229 -5.25 -4.68 -14.05
CA LEU A 229 -4.83 -3.27 -14.06
C LEU A 229 -5.84 -2.37 -14.80
N LYS A 230 -7.14 -2.69 -14.64
CA LYS A 230 -8.29 -1.96 -15.17
C LYS A 230 -9.23 -1.58 -14.05
N LEU A 231 -9.54 -0.29 -13.96
CA LEU A 231 -10.39 0.25 -12.89
C LEU A 231 -11.78 -0.42 -12.88
N ASP A 232 -12.39 -0.57 -14.05
CA ASP A 232 -13.71 -1.20 -14.19
C ASP A 232 -13.74 -2.66 -13.73
N SER A 233 -12.67 -3.42 -13.94
CA SER A 233 -12.54 -4.81 -13.47
C SER A 233 -12.60 -4.88 -11.93
N PHE A 234 -11.83 -4.03 -11.28
CA PHE A 234 -11.78 -3.99 -9.81
C PHE A 234 -13.08 -3.44 -9.20
N VAL A 235 -13.63 -2.37 -9.76
CA VAL A 235 -14.93 -1.80 -9.33
C VAL A 235 -16.06 -2.81 -9.49
N SER A 236 -16.08 -3.56 -10.59
CA SER A 236 -17.08 -4.61 -10.82
C SER A 236 -16.99 -5.73 -9.77
N TYR A 237 -15.78 -6.20 -9.45
CA TYR A 237 -15.54 -7.14 -8.38
C TYR A 237 -16.06 -6.64 -7.02
N LEU A 238 -15.71 -5.40 -6.65
CA LEU A 238 -16.16 -4.82 -5.38
C LEU A 238 -17.68 -4.68 -5.32
N LYS A 239 -18.33 -4.35 -6.44
CA LYS A 239 -19.79 -4.24 -6.54
C LYS A 239 -20.47 -5.60 -6.43
N GLU A 240 -19.87 -6.65 -7.02
CA GLU A 240 -20.44 -8.01 -7.01
C GLU A 240 -20.35 -8.66 -5.63
N TYR A 241 -19.20 -8.57 -4.97
CA TYR A 241 -18.94 -9.30 -3.73
C TYR A 241 -19.02 -8.44 -2.47
N GLY A 242 -18.94 -7.12 -2.57
CA GLY A 242 -18.90 -6.22 -1.41
C GLY A 242 -17.71 -6.47 -0.49
N ASN A 243 -16.60 -7.05 -1.00
CA ASN A 243 -15.46 -7.38 -0.17
C ASN A 243 -14.89 -6.16 0.56
N THR A 244 -14.57 -6.35 1.83
CA THR A 244 -14.20 -5.31 2.79
C THR A 244 -12.71 -4.93 2.71
N ILE A 245 -12.16 -4.85 1.50
CA ILE A 245 -10.80 -4.36 1.26
C ILE A 245 -10.70 -2.90 1.69
N CYS A 246 -9.99 -2.63 2.81
CA CYS A 246 -9.96 -1.28 3.39
C CYS A 246 -9.22 -0.28 2.49
N GLY A 247 -8.15 -0.70 1.82
CA GLY A 247 -7.38 0.11 0.86
C GLY A 247 -7.93 0.07 -0.58
N ARG A 248 -9.23 -0.26 -0.80
CA ARG A 248 -9.80 -0.32 -2.16
C ARG A 248 -9.62 0.96 -2.96
N HIS A 249 -9.75 2.13 -2.34
CA HIS A 249 -9.57 3.42 -3.01
C HIS A 249 -8.10 3.72 -3.34
N PRO A 250 -7.11 3.55 -2.42
CA PRO A 250 -5.69 3.56 -2.76
C PRO A 250 -5.32 2.61 -3.92
N ILE A 251 -5.82 1.37 -3.90
CA ILE A 251 -5.59 0.39 -4.97
C ILE A 251 -6.20 0.88 -6.29
N ALA A 252 -7.44 1.39 -6.27
CA ALA A 252 -8.12 1.94 -7.45
C ALA A 252 -7.36 3.13 -8.05
N VAL A 253 -6.83 4.04 -7.22
CA VAL A 253 -6.00 5.17 -7.68
C VAL A 253 -4.71 4.67 -8.36
N MET A 254 -4.05 3.65 -7.79
CA MET A 254 -2.87 3.03 -8.43
C MET A 254 -3.23 2.41 -9.79
N ILE A 255 -4.31 1.63 -9.86
CA ILE A 255 -4.79 1.02 -11.11
C ILE A 255 -5.08 2.11 -12.16
N ALA A 256 -5.79 3.17 -11.76
CA ALA A 256 -6.13 4.29 -12.64
C ALA A 256 -4.88 5.03 -13.15
N ALA A 257 -3.83 5.16 -12.33
CA ALA A 257 -2.55 5.74 -12.77
C ALA A 257 -1.89 4.88 -13.86
N VAL A 258 -1.87 3.57 -13.67
CA VAL A 258 -1.35 2.61 -14.67
C VAL A 258 -2.18 2.63 -15.94
N GLU A 259 -3.51 2.61 -15.81
CA GLU A 259 -4.42 2.65 -16.96
C GLU A 259 -4.25 3.93 -17.78
N TYR A 260 -4.09 5.08 -17.11
CA TYR A 260 -3.78 6.36 -17.76
C TYR A 260 -2.45 6.30 -18.51
N LEU A 261 -1.38 5.81 -17.91
CA LEU A 261 -0.07 5.66 -18.55
C LEU A 261 -0.14 4.76 -19.80
N ASN A 262 -0.87 3.64 -19.71
CA ASN A 262 -1.07 2.74 -20.82
C ASN A 262 -1.87 3.39 -21.97
N SER A 263 -2.81 4.31 -21.67
CA SER A 263 -3.61 5.00 -22.68
C SER A 263 -2.83 6.09 -23.42
N GLU A 264 -1.95 6.82 -22.73
CA GLU A 264 -1.14 7.89 -23.33
C GLU A 264 0.03 7.33 -24.15
N ASN A 265 0.56 6.17 -23.77
CA ASN A 265 1.75 5.57 -24.39
C ASN A 265 1.44 4.57 -25.50
N LYS A 266 0.53 4.93 -26.45
CA LYS A 266 0.20 4.10 -27.62
C LYS A 266 1.40 3.74 -28.52
N THR A 267 2.51 4.45 -28.39
CA THR A 267 3.75 4.26 -29.17
C THR A 267 4.91 3.65 -28.37
N GLN A 268 4.82 3.65 -27.06
CA GLN A 268 5.83 3.05 -26.19
C GLN A 268 5.15 1.95 -25.36
N ASN A 269 5.33 0.67 -25.69
CA ASN A 269 4.83 -0.50 -24.98
C ASN A 269 5.24 -0.49 -23.50
N GLN A 270 4.74 0.45 -22.68
CA GLN A 270 4.86 0.34 -21.23
C GLN A 270 3.94 -0.79 -20.79
N ASN A 271 4.49 -1.80 -20.17
CA ASN A 271 3.77 -3.01 -19.82
C ASN A 271 3.92 -3.23 -18.31
N TYR A 272 3.05 -2.55 -17.55
CA TYR A 272 2.99 -2.79 -16.11
C TYR A 272 2.40 -4.16 -15.82
N GLN A 273 3.02 -4.88 -14.90
CA GLN A 273 2.52 -6.15 -14.39
C GLN A 273 2.53 -6.13 -12.86
N ILE A 274 1.51 -6.73 -12.26
CA ILE A 274 1.43 -6.91 -10.82
C ILE A 274 1.44 -8.40 -10.46
N LYS A 275 2.27 -8.77 -9.48
CA LYS A 275 2.35 -10.11 -8.92
C LYS A 275 2.01 -10.06 -7.44
N PHE A 276 1.10 -10.93 -7.00
CA PHE A 276 0.88 -11.17 -5.58
C PHE A 276 1.92 -12.18 -5.08
N LEU A 277 2.63 -11.82 -4.03
CA LEU A 277 3.81 -12.52 -3.54
C LEU A 277 3.53 -13.36 -2.30
N ASN A 278 2.54 -12.92 -1.50
CA ASN A 278 2.12 -13.62 -0.30
C ASN A 278 0.65 -13.33 0.02
N TYR A 279 0.01 -14.29 0.72
CA TYR A 279 -1.34 -14.20 1.26
C TYR A 279 -1.39 -14.88 2.62
N ALA A 280 -2.07 -14.26 3.59
CA ALA A 280 -2.29 -14.81 4.90
C ALA A 280 -3.67 -14.41 5.44
N GLN A 281 -4.16 -15.14 6.44
CA GLN A 281 -5.33 -14.80 7.23
C GLN A 281 -4.94 -14.76 8.71
N SER A 282 -5.48 -13.80 9.47
CA SER A 282 -5.20 -13.69 10.90
C SER A 282 -5.69 -14.92 11.69
N SER A 283 -6.74 -15.59 11.20
CA SER A 283 -7.26 -16.85 11.73
C SER A 283 -8.02 -17.62 10.66
N ARG A 284 -8.09 -18.94 10.79
CA ARG A 284 -8.90 -19.82 9.91
C ARG A 284 -10.31 -19.95 10.47
N CYS A 285 -11.23 -19.09 10.02
CA CYS A 285 -12.63 -19.16 10.39
C CYS A 285 -13.25 -20.52 10.01
N GLN A 286 -13.87 -21.18 10.98
CA GLN A 286 -14.60 -22.43 10.77
C GLN A 286 -16.09 -22.29 11.12
N HIS A 287 -16.43 -21.32 11.96
CA HIS A 287 -17.75 -21.07 12.48
C HIS A 287 -18.20 -19.63 12.18
N MET A 288 -19.51 -19.39 12.11
CA MET A 288 -20.08 -18.07 11.79
C MET A 288 -19.79 -17.00 12.85
N TYR A 289 -19.43 -17.39 14.07
CA TYR A 289 -19.04 -16.47 15.14
C TYR A 289 -17.53 -16.13 15.16
N ASP A 290 -16.74 -16.79 14.32
CA ASP A 290 -15.32 -16.47 14.16
C ASP A 290 -15.16 -15.14 13.41
N SER A 291 -13.94 -14.58 13.45
CA SER A 291 -13.57 -13.43 12.67
C SER A 291 -12.12 -13.52 12.17
N SER A 292 -11.85 -12.95 11.02
CA SER A 292 -10.52 -12.93 10.40
C SER A 292 -10.32 -11.67 9.58
N VAL A 293 -9.06 -11.24 9.47
CA VAL A 293 -8.61 -10.26 8.48
C VAL A 293 -7.59 -10.92 7.57
N SER A 294 -7.71 -10.69 6.27
CA SER A 294 -6.77 -11.20 5.28
C SER A 294 -5.71 -10.18 4.94
N TYR A 295 -4.51 -10.65 4.66
CA TYR A 295 -3.34 -9.87 4.32
C TYR A 295 -2.76 -10.32 2.99
N THR A 296 -2.26 -9.39 2.20
CA THR A 296 -1.56 -9.72 0.97
C THR A 296 -0.38 -8.79 0.73
N ALA A 297 0.65 -9.33 0.10
CA ALA A 297 1.78 -8.58 -0.41
C ALA A 297 1.79 -8.69 -1.93
N ALA A 298 1.97 -7.56 -2.63
CA ALA A 298 2.09 -7.54 -4.08
C ALA A 298 3.14 -6.52 -4.53
N SER A 299 3.70 -6.77 -5.72
CA SER A 299 4.63 -5.89 -6.41
C SER A 299 4.13 -5.59 -7.82
N LEU A 300 4.10 -4.31 -8.17
CA LEU A 300 3.89 -3.79 -9.53
C LEU A 300 5.23 -3.38 -10.10
N LYS A 301 5.57 -3.84 -11.31
CA LYS A 301 6.76 -3.39 -12.04
C LYS A 301 6.43 -2.95 -13.45
N ASP A 302 7.32 -2.12 -14.04
CA ASP A 302 7.36 -1.86 -15.47
C ASP A 302 8.22 -2.95 -16.14
N VAL A 303 7.63 -3.74 -17.02
CA VAL A 303 8.31 -4.88 -17.66
C VAL A 303 9.37 -4.44 -18.68
N LYS A 304 9.39 -3.16 -19.09
CA LYS A 304 10.44 -2.63 -19.97
C LYS A 304 11.82 -2.60 -19.33
N ASP A 305 11.90 -2.47 -18.02
CA ASP A 305 13.16 -2.47 -17.28
C ASP A 305 13.73 -3.89 -17.06
N ALA A 306 13.01 -4.92 -17.46
CA ALA A 306 13.52 -6.29 -17.40
C ALA A 306 14.33 -6.62 -18.67
N HIS A 307 15.65 -6.60 -18.58
CA HIS A 307 16.47 -7.41 -19.51
C HIS A 307 15.90 -8.83 -19.49
N VAL A 308 15.34 -9.23 -20.64
CA VAL A 308 14.64 -10.50 -20.83
C VAL A 308 15.59 -11.68 -20.55
N GLY A 309 15.50 -12.20 -19.32
CA GLY A 309 15.88 -13.59 -19.07
C GLY A 309 14.70 -14.50 -19.46
N PRO A 310 14.92 -15.73 -19.94
CA PRO A 310 13.86 -16.59 -20.44
C PRO A 310 12.82 -16.87 -19.35
N ILE A 311 11.56 -16.62 -19.69
CA ILE A 311 10.39 -16.96 -18.88
C ILE A 311 10.28 -18.48 -18.86
N ASN A 312 10.63 -19.11 -17.75
CA ASN A 312 10.18 -20.47 -17.49
C ASN A 312 8.77 -20.39 -16.91
N ASP A 313 7.78 -20.66 -17.75
CA ASP A 313 6.40 -20.92 -17.34
C ASP A 313 6.40 -22.14 -16.39
N VAL A 314 6.30 -21.89 -15.11
CA VAL A 314 5.92 -22.92 -14.14
C VAL A 314 4.41 -22.76 -13.92
N ALA A 315 3.73 -23.82 -14.33
CA ALA A 315 2.29 -23.97 -14.32
C ALA A 315 1.66 -23.59 -12.97
N ASP A 316 0.58 -22.84 -13.07
CA ASP A 316 -0.37 -22.53 -12.00
C ASP A 316 -0.90 -23.82 -11.35
N CYS A 317 -0.71 -23.93 -10.02
CA CYS A 317 -1.54 -24.77 -9.15
C CYS A 317 -2.40 -23.91 -8.26
#